data_deb2eb25de5ffb2839914b27475cc139
#
_entry.id   deb2eb25de5ffb2839914b27475cc139
#
_cell.length_a   1.000
_cell.length_b   1.000
_cell.length_c   1.000
_cell.angle_alpha   90.00
_cell.angle_beta   90.00
_cell.angle_gamma   90.00
#
_symmetry.space_group_name_H-M   'P 1'
#
loop_
_entity.id
_entity.type
_entity.pdbx_description
1 polymer ?
#
loop_
_entity_poly.entity_id
_entity_poly.type
_entity_poly.pdbx_seq_one_letter_code
_entity_poly.pdbx_strand_id
1 'polypeptide(L)'
;SITLLIFLLISPYLLAAKYGKTDPDKLYSRAIKFIDQERFFEAKKVLKAYTKSKPEDSYGWTLYAFSERKLGGLEKAEQLYEKALTLDSNNKAALEYQGELFAQTNRPLLAESNLAKLKILCPDSCEEAEQLDSFIKGIAEK
;
A
#
# COMPACT_ATOMS: atom_id res chain seq x y z
N SER A 1 34.09 47.22 30.83
CA SER A 1 33.62 45.83 30.92
C SER A 1 33.04 45.37 29.61
N ILE A 2 33.73 44.44 28.97
CA ILE A 2 33.32 43.87 27.67
C ILE A 2 32.50 42.65 28.01
N THR A 3 31.15 42.74 27.86
CA THR A 3 30.25 41.60 27.96
C THR A 3 30.30 40.81 26.64
N LEU A 4 30.98 39.65 26.69
CA LEU A 4 31.09 38.73 25.58
C LEU A 4 29.74 37.97 25.45
N LEU A 5 28.90 38.37 24.49
CA LEU A 5 27.68 37.60 24.12
C LEU A 5 28.12 36.36 23.35
N ILE A 6 28.14 35.22 24.03
CA ILE A 6 28.32 33.93 23.37
C ILE A 6 27.01 33.55 22.72
N PHE A 7 26.89 33.79 21.42
CA PHE A 7 25.84 33.20 20.60
C PHE A 7 26.11 31.70 20.45
N LEU A 8 25.43 30.90 21.26
CA LEU A 8 25.37 29.46 21.06
C LEU A 8 24.60 29.22 19.72
N LEU A 9 25.35 29.07 18.64
CA LEU A 9 24.84 28.55 17.37
C LEU A 9 24.40 27.10 17.61
N ILE A 10 23.13 26.93 17.93
CA ILE A 10 22.51 25.61 17.96
C ILE A 10 22.48 25.13 16.52
N SER A 11 23.39 24.23 16.17
CA SER A 11 23.49 23.64 14.83
C SER A 11 22.15 22.99 14.46
N PRO A 12 21.58 23.30 13.28
CA PRO A 12 20.35 22.67 12.82
C PRO A 12 20.46 21.15 12.71
N TYR A 13 21.68 20.61 12.65
CA TYR A 13 21.95 19.17 12.67
C TYR A 13 21.61 18.49 14.00
N LEU A 14 21.63 19.21 15.14
CA LEU A 14 21.23 18.64 16.42
C LEU A 14 19.71 18.50 16.58
N LEU A 15 18.92 19.35 15.91
CA LEU A 15 17.46 19.22 15.90
C LEU A 15 17.00 18.03 15.05
N ALA A 16 17.66 17.77 13.92
CA ALA A 16 17.34 16.64 13.04
C ALA A 16 17.59 15.27 13.69
N ALA A 17 18.57 15.18 14.59
CA ALA A 17 18.86 13.95 15.33
C ALA A 17 17.84 13.64 16.45
N LYS A 18 17.08 14.64 16.90
CA LYS A 18 16.09 14.50 17.98
C LYS A 18 14.69 14.05 17.46
N TYR A 19 14.42 14.25 16.18
CA TYR A 19 13.27 13.67 15.49
C TYR A 19 13.71 12.36 14.85
N GLY A 20 13.90 11.32 15.68
CA GLY A 20 14.31 10.00 15.25
C GLY A 20 13.45 9.52 14.08
N LYS A 21 14.08 8.81 13.14
CA LYS A 21 13.38 8.09 12.05
C LYS A 21 12.16 7.40 12.63
N THR A 22 10.99 7.71 12.13
CA THR A 22 9.76 7.04 12.57
C THR A 22 9.94 5.55 12.32
N ASP A 23 9.79 4.76 13.38
CA ASP A 23 9.91 3.31 13.33
C ASP A 23 8.97 2.73 12.26
N PRO A 24 9.48 1.99 11.28
CA PRO A 24 8.66 1.42 10.21
C PRO A 24 7.53 0.52 10.73
N ASP A 25 7.77 -0.24 11.79
CA ASP A 25 6.76 -1.13 12.37
C ASP A 25 5.58 -0.33 12.96
N LYS A 26 5.87 0.83 13.54
CA LYS A 26 4.83 1.75 14.01
C LYS A 26 4.06 2.39 12.85
N LEU A 27 4.74 2.72 11.75
CA LEU A 27 4.07 3.21 10.53
C LEU A 27 3.13 2.16 9.97
N TYR A 28 3.59 0.91 9.85
CA TYR A 28 2.79 -0.19 9.34
C TYR A 28 1.54 -0.43 10.21
N SER A 29 1.72 -0.56 11.52
CA SER A 29 0.61 -0.76 12.47
C SER A 29 -0.42 0.38 12.43
N ARG A 30 0.04 1.63 12.28
CA ARG A 30 -0.86 2.79 12.12
C ARG A 30 -1.62 2.73 10.80
N ALA A 31 -0.97 2.30 9.72
CA ALA A 31 -1.62 2.15 8.42
C ALA A 31 -2.75 1.13 8.47
N ILE A 32 -2.50 -0.05 9.05
CA ILE A 32 -3.53 -1.08 9.27
C ILE A 32 -4.71 -0.50 10.05
N LYS A 33 -4.45 0.18 11.17
CA LYS A 33 -5.51 0.80 11.97
C LYS A 33 -6.34 1.80 11.18
N PHE A 34 -5.71 2.61 10.34
CA PHE A 34 -6.45 3.56 9.49
C PHE A 34 -7.27 2.86 8.41
N ILE A 35 -6.76 1.77 7.83
CA ILE A 35 -7.50 0.96 6.85
C ILE A 35 -8.73 0.32 7.52
N ASP A 36 -8.58 -0.28 8.70
CA ASP A 36 -9.67 -0.88 9.46
C ASP A 36 -10.76 0.14 9.82
N GLN A 37 -10.39 1.40 9.96
CA GLN A 37 -11.30 2.52 10.21
C GLN A 37 -11.82 3.19 8.92
N GLU A 38 -11.50 2.65 7.74
CA GLU A 38 -11.80 3.23 6.42
C GLU A 38 -11.24 4.65 6.21
N ARG A 39 -10.21 5.01 6.96
CA ARG A 39 -9.51 6.30 6.88
C ARG A 39 -8.38 6.23 5.85
N PHE A 40 -8.76 6.05 4.60
CA PHE A 40 -7.81 5.76 3.51
C PHE A 40 -6.86 6.92 3.19
N PHE A 41 -7.28 8.16 3.43
CA PHE A 41 -6.39 9.32 3.22
C PHE A 41 -5.23 9.32 4.21
N GLU A 42 -5.49 9.06 5.48
CA GLU A 42 -4.45 8.95 6.51
C GLU A 42 -3.59 7.69 6.30
N ALA A 43 -4.21 6.56 5.95
CA ALA A 43 -3.49 5.34 5.61
C ALA A 43 -2.49 5.58 4.47
N LYS A 44 -2.92 6.20 3.38
CA LYS A 44 -2.09 6.59 2.25
C LYS A 44 -0.87 7.42 2.65
N LYS A 45 -1.06 8.44 3.49
CA LYS A 45 0.05 9.29 3.96
C LYS A 45 1.09 8.50 4.75
N VAL A 46 0.64 7.64 5.64
CA VAL A 46 1.50 6.78 6.46
C VAL A 46 2.23 5.75 5.59
N LEU A 47 1.53 5.12 4.64
CA LEU A 47 2.10 4.12 3.74
C LEU A 47 3.10 4.70 2.76
N LYS A 48 2.90 5.94 2.32
CA LYS A 48 3.90 6.67 1.53
C LYS A 48 5.22 6.84 2.30
N ALA A 49 5.15 7.11 3.60
CA ALA A 49 6.34 7.19 4.47
C ALA A 49 6.93 5.79 4.73
N TYR A 50 6.07 4.79 4.96
CA TYR A 50 6.48 3.40 5.16
C TYR A 50 7.26 2.84 3.98
N THR A 51 6.73 2.96 2.76
CA THR A 51 7.37 2.43 1.54
C THR A 51 8.69 3.12 1.20
N LYS A 52 8.93 4.34 1.69
CA LYS A 52 10.26 4.97 1.63
C LYS A 52 11.26 4.32 2.58
N SER A 53 10.81 3.87 3.74
CA SER A 53 11.66 3.20 4.74
C SER A 53 11.86 1.72 4.45
N LYS A 54 10.88 1.08 3.83
CA LYS A 54 10.83 -0.34 3.48
C LYS A 54 10.49 -0.52 1.99
N PRO A 55 11.35 -0.08 1.07
CA PRO A 55 11.04 -0.09 -0.37
C PRO A 55 10.93 -1.49 -0.98
N GLU A 56 11.44 -2.51 -0.29
CA GLU A 56 11.41 -3.92 -0.71
C GLU A 56 10.15 -4.67 -0.23
N ASP A 57 9.34 -4.05 0.63
CA ASP A 57 8.17 -4.71 1.17
C ASP A 57 6.98 -4.62 0.21
N SER A 58 6.72 -5.71 -0.51
CA SER A 58 5.58 -5.85 -1.41
C SER A 58 4.22 -5.57 -0.75
N TYR A 59 4.04 -5.98 0.50
CA TYR A 59 2.79 -5.74 1.23
C TYR A 59 2.57 -4.26 1.54
N GLY A 60 3.61 -3.52 1.87
CA GLY A 60 3.53 -2.08 2.06
C GLY A 60 3.05 -1.35 0.81
N TRP A 61 3.58 -1.71 -0.36
CA TRP A 61 3.14 -1.17 -1.64
C TRP A 61 1.70 -1.58 -1.97
N THR A 62 1.31 -2.82 -1.65
CA THR A 62 -0.07 -3.31 -1.83
C THR A 62 -1.08 -2.49 -1.03
N LEU A 63 -0.80 -2.24 0.25
CA LEU A 63 -1.69 -1.44 1.10
C LEU A 63 -1.75 0.03 0.67
N TYR A 64 -0.63 0.58 0.17
CA TYR A 64 -0.62 1.91 -0.40
C TYR A 64 -1.51 1.98 -1.66
N ALA A 65 -1.38 1.01 -2.56
CA ALA A 65 -2.22 0.88 -3.74
C ALA A 65 -3.71 0.75 -3.37
N PHE A 66 -4.02 -0.10 -2.40
CA PHE A 66 -5.38 -0.26 -1.89
C PHE A 66 -5.98 1.05 -1.39
N SER A 67 -5.24 1.81 -0.60
CA SER A 67 -5.67 3.10 -0.09
C SER A 67 -5.93 4.12 -1.21
N GLU A 68 -5.04 4.17 -2.22
CA GLU A 68 -5.23 5.02 -3.41
C GLU A 68 -6.49 4.61 -4.19
N ARG A 69 -6.72 3.30 -4.40
CA ARG A 69 -7.90 2.80 -5.09
C ARG A 69 -9.19 3.19 -4.37
N LYS A 70 -9.23 3.05 -3.05
CA LYS A 70 -10.38 3.44 -2.21
C LYS A 70 -10.69 4.93 -2.27
N LEU A 71 -9.68 5.76 -2.52
CA LEU A 71 -9.82 7.21 -2.71
C LEU A 71 -10.15 7.61 -4.17
N GLY A 72 -10.26 6.64 -5.09
CA GLY A 72 -10.53 6.88 -6.50
C GLY A 72 -9.28 7.17 -7.34
N GLY A 73 -8.09 7.09 -6.78
CA GLY A 73 -6.81 7.24 -7.48
C GLY A 73 -6.42 5.99 -8.27
N LEU A 74 -7.25 5.57 -9.22
CA LEU A 74 -7.15 4.26 -9.88
C LEU A 74 -5.87 4.08 -10.68
N GLU A 75 -5.44 5.10 -11.41
CA GLU A 75 -4.19 5.05 -12.18
C GLU A 75 -2.96 4.92 -11.26
N LYS A 76 -2.93 5.68 -10.18
CA LYS A 76 -1.87 5.58 -9.18
C LYS A 76 -1.88 4.23 -8.48
N ALA A 77 -3.06 3.72 -8.13
CA ALA A 77 -3.20 2.41 -7.51
C ALA A 77 -2.65 1.31 -8.43
N GLU A 78 -2.94 1.34 -9.72
CA GLU A 78 -2.41 0.38 -10.69
C GLU A 78 -0.89 0.35 -10.69
N GLN A 79 -0.24 1.52 -10.79
CA GLN A 79 1.22 1.63 -10.73
C GLN A 79 1.82 1.03 -9.45
N LEU A 80 1.14 1.24 -8.32
CA LEU A 80 1.59 0.74 -7.01
C LEU A 80 1.39 -0.78 -6.88
N TYR A 81 0.30 -1.34 -7.42
CA TYR A 81 0.12 -2.80 -7.51
C TYR A 81 1.17 -3.45 -8.41
N GLU A 82 1.50 -2.84 -9.54
CA GLU A 82 2.58 -3.31 -10.42
C GLU A 82 3.91 -3.32 -9.68
N LYS A 83 4.21 -2.28 -8.89
CA LYS A 83 5.39 -2.22 -8.04
C LYS A 83 5.41 -3.36 -7.02
N ALA A 84 4.29 -3.60 -6.34
CA ALA A 84 4.17 -4.70 -5.38
C ALA A 84 4.43 -6.06 -6.05
N LEU A 85 3.83 -6.32 -7.20
CA LEU A 85 3.96 -7.59 -7.94
C LEU A 85 5.31 -7.76 -8.63
N THR A 86 6.04 -6.67 -8.90
CA THR A 86 7.43 -6.72 -9.33
C THR A 86 8.35 -7.19 -8.20
N LEU A 87 8.07 -6.78 -6.97
CA LEU A 87 8.82 -7.20 -5.77
C LEU A 87 8.49 -8.64 -5.36
N ASP A 88 7.22 -9.02 -5.41
CA ASP A 88 6.73 -10.37 -5.13
C ASP A 88 5.56 -10.70 -6.06
N SER A 89 5.86 -11.44 -7.12
CA SER A 89 4.87 -11.85 -8.12
C SER A 89 3.80 -12.81 -7.58
N ASN A 90 4.00 -13.38 -6.41
CA ASN A 90 3.10 -14.30 -5.72
C ASN A 90 2.37 -13.66 -4.54
N ASN A 91 2.45 -12.34 -4.38
CA ASN A 91 1.69 -11.62 -3.38
C ASN A 91 0.19 -11.73 -3.69
N LYS A 92 -0.50 -12.60 -2.95
CA LYS A 92 -1.91 -12.91 -3.19
C LYS A 92 -2.83 -11.72 -2.99
N ALA A 93 -2.57 -10.89 -1.97
CA ALA A 93 -3.35 -9.68 -1.74
C ALA A 93 -3.20 -8.66 -2.90
N ALA A 94 -1.98 -8.50 -3.44
CA ALA A 94 -1.76 -7.65 -4.59
C ALA A 94 -2.47 -8.16 -5.85
N LEU A 95 -2.46 -9.48 -6.09
CA LEU A 95 -3.17 -10.11 -7.20
C LEU A 95 -4.70 -9.94 -7.08
N GLU A 96 -5.25 -10.12 -5.89
CA GLU A 96 -6.66 -9.89 -5.61
C GLU A 96 -7.05 -8.44 -5.88
N TYR A 97 -6.43 -7.49 -5.21
CA TYR A 97 -6.80 -6.08 -5.28
C TYR A 97 -6.54 -5.45 -6.65
N GLN A 98 -5.48 -5.86 -7.34
CA GLN A 98 -5.26 -5.46 -8.73
C GLN A 98 -6.32 -6.08 -9.66
N GLY A 99 -6.69 -7.32 -9.44
CA GLY A 99 -7.77 -7.98 -10.17
C GLY A 99 -9.10 -7.25 -10.01
N GLU A 100 -9.45 -6.84 -8.80
CA GLU A 100 -10.62 -6.01 -8.54
C GLU A 100 -10.54 -4.65 -9.27
N LEU A 101 -9.37 -4.01 -9.28
CA LEU A 101 -9.16 -2.76 -10.03
C LEU A 101 -9.37 -2.98 -11.54
N PHE A 102 -8.88 -4.06 -12.10
CA PHE A 102 -9.09 -4.39 -13.50
C PHE A 102 -10.57 -4.61 -13.82
N ALA A 103 -11.28 -5.36 -12.98
CA ALA A 103 -12.73 -5.56 -13.13
C ALA A 103 -13.49 -4.22 -13.03
N GLN A 104 -13.14 -3.40 -12.05
CA GLN A 104 -13.72 -2.07 -11.83
C GLN A 104 -13.50 -1.12 -13.02
N THR A 105 -12.40 -1.26 -13.75
CA THR A 105 -12.03 -0.43 -14.90
C THR A 105 -12.36 -1.06 -16.26
N ASN A 106 -13.29 -2.01 -16.28
CA ASN A 106 -13.76 -2.70 -17.49
C ASN A 106 -12.65 -3.45 -18.24
N ARG A 107 -11.78 -4.13 -17.51
CA ARG A 107 -10.71 -4.98 -18.04
C ARG A 107 -10.84 -6.42 -17.49
N PRO A 108 -11.96 -7.11 -17.80
CA PRO A 108 -12.28 -8.41 -17.18
C PRO A 108 -11.24 -9.50 -17.47
N LEU A 109 -10.64 -9.50 -18.66
CA LEU A 109 -9.64 -10.52 -19.00
C LEU A 109 -8.37 -10.43 -18.13
N LEU A 110 -7.98 -9.22 -17.72
CA LEU A 110 -6.86 -9.04 -16.78
C LEU A 110 -7.25 -9.47 -15.38
N ALA A 111 -8.47 -9.19 -14.94
CA ALA A 111 -8.98 -9.67 -13.65
C ALA A 111 -9.03 -11.22 -13.61
N GLU A 112 -9.53 -11.85 -14.66
CA GLU A 112 -9.55 -13.32 -14.78
C GLU A 112 -8.14 -13.93 -14.80
N SER A 113 -7.17 -13.26 -15.41
CA SER A 113 -5.76 -13.68 -15.39
C SER A 113 -5.20 -13.70 -13.97
N ASN A 114 -5.47 -12.68 -13.18
CA ASN A 114 -5.07 -12.64 -11.77
C ASN A 114 -5.77 -13.74 -10.95
N LEU A 115 -7.06 -13.96 -11.21
CA LEU A 115 -7.82 -15.03 -10.56
C LEU A 115 -7.24 -16.42 -10.88
N ALA A 116 -6.92 -16.67 -12.15
CA ALA A 116 -6.30 -17.93 -12.58
C ALA A 116 -4.95 -18.16 -11.85
N LYS A 117 -4.14 -17.11 -11.71
CA LYS A 117 -2.89 -17.18 -10.95
C LYS A 117 -3.12 -17.46 -9.47
N LEU A 118 -4.09 -16.83 -8.84
CA LEU A 118 -4.47 -17.12 -7.46
C LEU A 118 -4.90 -18.58 -7.27
N LYS A 119 -5.69 -19.13 -8.18
CA LYS A 119 -6.10 -20.55 -8.14
C LYS A 119 -4.93 -21.53 -8.26
N ILE A 120 -3.87 -21.14 -8.98
CA ILE A 120 -2.63 -21.93 -9.05
C ILE A 120 -1.86 -21.84 -7.74
N LEU A 121 -1.79 -20.66 -7.11
CA LEU A 121 -1.07 -20.44 -5.86
C LEU A 121 -1.77 -21.12 -4.66
N CYS A 122 -3.09 -21.27 -4.72
CA CYS A 122 -3.89 -21.89 -3.67
C CYS A 122 -4.90 -22.90 -4.27
N PRO A 123 -4.43 -24.10 -4.63
CA PRO A 123 -5.26 -25.09 -5.36
C PRO A 123 -6.48 -25.58 -4.57
N ASP A 124 -6.41 -25.58 -3.24
CA ASP A 124 -7.53 -25.98 -2.37
C ASP A 124 -8.48 -24.82 -2.02
N SER A 125 -8.25 -23.63 -2.57
CA SER A 125 -8.89 -22.35 -2.29
C SER A 125 -8.12 -21.48 -1.30
N CYS A 126 -8.32 -20.17 -1.43
CA CYS A 126 -7.88 -19.15 -0.48
C CYS A 126 -8.83 -17.95 -0.53
N GLU A 127 -8.83 -17.18 0.54
CA GLU A 127 -9.72 -16.03 0.69
C GLU A 127 -9.57 -15.04 -0.48
N GLU A 128 -8.35 -14.78 -0.92
CA GLU A 128 -8.06 -13.85 -2.02
C GLU A 128 -8.67 -14.30 -3.35
N ALA A 129 -8.62 -15.60 -3.65
CA ALA A 129 -9.24 -16.15 -4.85
C ALA A 129 -10.77 -16.09 -4.80
N GLU A 130 -11.35 -16.41 -3.65
CA GLU A 130 -12.80 -16.36 -3.46
C GLU A 130 -13.34 -14.94 -3.52
N GLN A 131 -12.64 -13.99 -2.92
CA GLN A 131 -13.03 -12.58 -2.93
C GLN A 131 -12.95 -11.99 -4.33
N LEU A 132 -11.87 -12.26 -5.08
CA LEU A 132 -11.75 -11.78 -6.46
C LEU A 132 -12.80 -12.40 -7.38
N ASP A 133 -13.03 -13.70 -7.28
CA ASP A 133 -14.08 -14.39 -8.06
C ASP A 133 -15.46 -13.77 -7.80
N SER A 134 -15.80 -13.55 -6.55
CA SER A 134 -17.05 -12.91 -6.14
C SER A 134 -17.17 -11.47 -6.66
N PHE A 135 -16.07 -10.72 -6.63
CA PHE A 135 -16.04 -9.34 -7.11
C PHE A 135 -16.27 -9.27 -8.62
N ILE A 136 -15.60 -10.13 -9.40
CA ILE A 136 -15.78 -10.21 -10.86
C ILE A 136 -17.22 -10.56 -11.20
N LYS A 137 -17.82 -11.55 -10.55
CA LYS A 137 -19.23 -11.95 -10.75
C LYS A 137 -20.19 -10.81 -10.40
N GLY A 138 -19.96 -10.12 -9.30
CA GLY A 138 -20.79 -9.00 -8.88
C GLY A 138 -20.78 -7.81 -9.84
N ILE A 139 -19.71 -7.58 -10.59
CA ILE A 139 -19.65 -6.56 -11.65
C ILE A 139 -20.37 -7.04 -12.91
N ALA A 140 -20.23 -8.31 -13.31
CA ALA A 140 -20.87 -8.86 -14.50
C ALA A 140 -22.40 -8.89 -14.40
N GLU A 141 -22.97 -8.92 -13.19
CA GLU A 141 -24.43 -8.93 -12.94
C GLU A 141 -25.07 -7.54 -12.94
N LYS A 142 -24.30 -6.45 -13.03
CA LYS A 142 -24.79 -5.05 -13.07
C LYS A 142 -24.93 -4.53 -14.48
#